data_59e972d51febc2a6f1c455d97c7bc7a3
#
_entry.id   59e972d51febc2a6f1c455d97c7bc7a3
#
_cell.length_a   1.000
_cell.length_b   1.000
_cell.length_c   1.000
_cell.angle_alpha   90.00
_cell.angle_beta   90.00
_cell.angle_gamma   90.00
#
_symmetry.space_group_name_H-M   'P 1'
#
loop_
_entity.id
_entity.type
_entity.pdbx_description
1 polymer ?
#
loop_
_entity_poly.entity_id
_entity_poly.type
_entity_poly.pdbx_seq_one_letter_code
_entity_poly.pdbx_strand_id
1 'polypeptide(L)'
;MYALPFFSYSYKNTWGMPIYQITIRNAHHNNIEEYHFYKDPPTTIQTHPDSVIETLFRLVSTAFPTLKNHPMQTEKGTDLLDPGEICLFLSVNQQSLSITIEEACRRNESNLILEDLLQKIHALFSPYHLFQFQA
;
A
#
# COMPACT_ATOMS: atom_id res chain seq x y z
N MET A 1 1.97 -22.90 -7.97
CA MET A 1 1.12 -21.72 -8.28
C MET A 1 1.29 -20.69 -7.20
N TYR A 2 1.70 -19.49 -7.58
CA TYR A 2 1.89 -18.42 -6.64
C TYR A 2 0.55 -17.72 -6.41
N ALA A 3 0.15 -17.58 -5.14
CA ALA A 3 -1.02 -16.79 -4.82
C ALA A 3 -0.72 -15.32 -5.14
N LEU A 4 -1.63 -14.64 -5.85
CA LEU A 4 -1.51 -13.22 -6.07
C LEU A 4 -1.64 -12.49 -4.74
N PRO A 5 -0.87 -11.43 -4.52
CA PRO A 5 -1.06 -10.61 -3.33
C PRO A 5 -2.43 -9.95 -3.39
N PHE A 6 -3.12 -9.86 -2.27
CA PHE A 6 -4.36 -9.08 -2.23
C PHE A 6 -4.09 -7.62 -1.85
N PHE A 7 -2.92 -7.33 -1.35
CA PHE A 7 -2.51 -5.98 -1.01
C PHE A 7 -1.02 -5.84 -1.25
N SER A 8 -0.64 -4.76 -1.91
CA SER A 8 0.77 -4.38 -2.04
C SER A 8 0.85 -2.86 -2.07
N TYR A 9 1.81 -2.32 -1.35
CA TYR A 9 2.12 -0.90 -1.34
C TYR A 9 3.60 -0.73 -1.60
N SER A 10 3.96 0.21 -2.47
CA SER A 10 5.35 0.55 -2.70
C SER A 10 5.54 2.05 -2.81
N TYR A 11 6.70 2.51 -2.40
CA TYR A 11 7.12 3.90 -2.52
C TYR A 11 8.44 3.96 -3.27
N LYS A 12 8.48 4.80 -4.29
CA LYS A 12 9.68 5.10 -5.07
C LYS A 12 10.06 6.56 -4.87
N ASN A 13 11.36 6.84 -4.86
CA ASN A 13 11.82 8.22 -4.75
C ASN A 13 11.70 8.94 -6.10
N THR A 14 12.12 10.20 -6.11
CA THR A 14 12.10 11.07 -7.30
C THR A 14 12.83 10.44 -8.49
N TRP A 15 13.84 9.64 -8.24
CA TRP A 15 14.66 9.00 -9.28
C TRP A 15 14.08 7.67 -9.76
N GLY A 16 12.89 7.29 -9.27
CA GLY A 16 12.28 6.02 -9.62
C GLY A 16 12.88 4.82 -8.91
N MET A 17 13.71 5.05 -7.90
CA MET A 17 14.32 3.96 -7.14
C MET A 17 13.39 3.53 -6.01
N PRO A 18 13.16 2.21 -5.87
CA PRO A 18 12.30 1.73 -4.78
C PRO A 18 12.95 2.01 -3.43
N ILE A 19 12.15 2.52 -2.51
CA ILE A 19 12.56 2.80 -1.13
C ILE A 19 11.94 1.79 -0.18
N TYR A 20 10.66 1.48 -0.39
CA TYR A 20 9.88 0.66 0.54
C TYR A 20 8.84 -0.12 -0.23
N GLN A 21 8.59 -1.35 0.22
CA GLN A 21 7.50 -2.17 -0.31
C GLN A 21 6.99 -3.09 0.78
N ILE A 22 5.67 -3.25 0.85
CA ILE A 22 5.04 -4.25 1.69
C ILE A 22 4.05 -5.02 0.84
N THR A 23 4.06 -6.34 0.98
CA THR A 23 3.21 -7.24 0.20
C THR A 23 2.58 -8.25 1.13
N ILE A 24 1.28 -8.44 1.00
CA ILE A 24 0.53 -9.42 1.79
C ILE A 24 -0.20 -10.32 0.81
N ARG A 25 0.15 -11.60 0.84
CA ARG A 25 -0.41 -12.59 -0.05
C ARG A 25 -1.60 -13.26 0.60
N ASN A 26 -2.65 -13.39 -0.18
CA ASN A 26 -3.81 -14.15 0.24
C ASN A 26 -3.37 -15.59 0.38
N ALA A 27 -3.53 -16.18 1.50
CA ALA A 27 -3.62 -17.59 1.65
C ALA A 27 -3.10 -18.17 2.92
N HIS A 28 -2.84 -19.38 2.86
CA HIS A 28 -2.44 -20.32 3.86
C HIS A 28 -1.17 -19.94 4.65
N HIS A 29 -0.53 -18.85 4.26
CA HIS A 29 0.66 -18.33 4.93
C HIS A 29 0.39 -16.88 5.29
N ASN A 30 0.11 -16.60 6.54
CA ASN A 30 -0.14 -15.26 7.03
C ASN A 30 1.15 -14.44 7.06
N ASN A 31 1.88 -14.46 5.94
CA ASN A 31 3.16 -13.81 5.84
C ASN A 31 3.02 -12.41 5.27
N ILE A 32 3.65 -11.48 5.95
CA ILE A 32 3.79 -10.11 5.52
C ILE A 32 5.24 -9.94 5.12
N GLU A 33 5.48 -9.61 3.84
CA GLU A 33 6.80 -9.36 3.32
C GLU A 33 7.03 -7.86 3.27
N GLU A 34 8.03 -7.39 4.02
CA GLU A 34 8.37 -5.98 4.07
C GLU A 34 9.79 -5.78 3.58
N TYR A 35 9.96 -4.88 2.61
CA TYR A 35 11.24 -4.59 1.97
C TYR A 35 11.62 -3.15 2.26
N HIS A 36 12.80 -2.99 2.88
CA HIS A 36 13.43 -1.69 3.08
C HIS A 36 14.72 -1.69 2.28
N PHE A 37 14.70 -1.14 1.09
CA PHE A 37 15.78 -1.31 0.11
C PHE A 37 17.10 -0.69 0.54
N TYR A 38 17.10 0.19 1.53
CA TYR A 38 18.30 0.84 2.04
C TYR A 38 18.68 0.39 3.44
N LYS A 39 18.05 -0.67 3.95
CA LYS A 39 18.40 -1.25 5.24
C LYS A 39 19.10 -2.60 5.05
N ASP A 40 19.80 -3.03 6.07
CA ASP A 40 20.45 -4.33 6.09
C ASP A 40 20.01 -5.08 7.35
N PRO A 41 19.29 -6.22 7.22
CA PRO A 41 18.85 -6.84 5.96
C PRO A 41 17.73 -6.04 5.30
N PRO A 42 17.64 -6.09 3.95
CA PRO A 42 16.64 -5.31 3.23
C PRO A 42 15.22 -5.86 3.34
N THR A 43 15.06 -7.12 3.68
CA THR A 43 13.77 -7.79 3.67
C THR A 43 13.48 -8.42 5.01
N THR A 44 12.26 -8.21 5.50
CA THR A 44 11.74 -8.87 6.69
C THR A 44 10.47 -9.62 6.31
N ILE A 45 10.35 -10.87 6.75
CA ILE A 45 9.14 -11.67 6.56
C ILE A 45 8.63 -12.02 7.95
N GLN A 46 7.38 -11.65 8.22
CA GLN A 46 6.75 -11.90 9.50
C GLN A 46 5.46 -12.67 9.31
N THR A 47 5.20 -13.62 10.18
CA THR A 47 3.94 -14.33 10.23
C THR A 47 3.06 -13.69 11.31
N HIS A 48 1.85 -13.35 10.96
CA HIS A 48 0.92 -12.67 11.86
C HIS A 48 -0.35 -13.48 12.07
N PRO A 49 -1.06 -13.23 13.19
CA PRO A 49 -2.34 -13.90 13.43
C PRO A 49 -3.33 -13.66 12.29
N ASP A 50 -4.17 -14.67 12.04
CA ASP A 50 -5.21 -14.59 11.03
C ASP A 50 -6.09 -13.35 11.20
N SER A 51 -6.35 -12.94 12.45
CA SER A 51 -7.19 -11.78 12.74
C SER A 51 -6.66 -10.48 12.14
N VAL A 52 -5.35 -10.30 12.10
CA VAL A 52 -4.73 -9.10 11.50
C VAL A 52 -4.96 -9.12 9.99
N ILE A 53 -4.70 -10.26 9.36
CA ILE A 53 -4.87 -10.41 7.91
C ILE A 53 -6.35 -10.28 7.53
N GLU A 54 -7.25 -10.84 8.32
CA GLU A 54 -8.69 -10.70 8.08
C GLU A 54 -9.14 -9.26 8.20
N THR A 55 -8.64 -8.54 9.19
CA THR A 55 -8.99 -7.13 9.37
C THR A 55 -8.51 -6.31 8.17
N LEU A 56 -7.29 -6.57 7.71
CA LEU A 56 -6.77 -5.91 6.52
C LEU A 56 -7.65 -6.23 5.31
N PHE A 57 -8.01 -7.49 5.13
CA PHE A 57 -8.86 -7.90 4.02
C PHE A 57 -10.20 -7.18 4.05
N ARG A 58 -10.80 -7.00 5.21
CA ARG A 58 -12.06 -6.25 5.34
C ARG A 58 -11.88 -4.78 4.97
N LEU A 59 -10.80 -4.16 5.43
CA LEU A 59 -10.52 -2.77 5.09
C LEU A 59 -10.38 -2.60 3.57
N VAL A 60 -9.62 -3.48 2.94
CA VAL A 60 -9.41 -3.45 1.50
C VAL A 60 -10.71 -3.73 0.75
N SER A 61 -11.46 -4.76 1.16
CA SER A 61 -12.70 -5.15 0.50
C SER A 61 -13.77 -4.04 0.60
N THR A 62 -13.84 -3.36 1.74
CA THR A 62 -14.78 -2.27 1.93
C THR A 62 -14.44 -1.06 1.07
N ALA A 63 -13.17 -0.75 0.95
CA ALA A 63 -12.71 0.41 0.18
C ALA A 63 -12.70 0.17 -1.34
N PHE A 64 -12.57 -1.09 -1.76
CA PHE A 64 -12.33 -1.44 -3.16
C PHE A 64 -13.36 -0.87 -4.13
N PRO A 65 -14.69 -1.06 -3.92
CA PRO A 65 -15.66 -0.55 -4.88
C PRO A 65 -15.62 0.97 -5.02
N THR A 66 -15.41 1.66 -3.92
CA THR A 66 -15.35 3.11 -3.92
C THR A 66 -14.10 3.60 -4.64
N LEU A 67 -12.95 3.00 -4.35
CA LEU A 67 -11.69 3.36 -5.00
C LEU A 67 -11.71 3.08 -6.49
N LYS A 68 -12.31 1.96 -6.89
CA LYS A 68 -12.39 1.57 -8.30
C LYS A 68 -13.12 2.60 -9.15
N ASN A 69 -14.15 3.22 -8.58
CA ASN A 69 -15.01 4.14 -9.31
C ASN A 69 -14.73 5.61 -9.00
N HIS A 70 -13.75 5.89 -8.18
CA HIS A 70 -13.46 7.25 -7.73
C HIS A 70 -12.35 7.87 -8.58
N PRO A 71 -12.60 9.01 -9.23
CA PRO A 71 -11.55 9.70 -9.94
C PRO A 71 -10.54 10.30 -8.96
N MET A 72 -9.27 10.03 -9.19
CA MET A 72 -8.19 10.52 -8.34
C MET A 72 -7.30 11.45 -9.12
N GLN A 73 -6.72 12.42 -8.42
CA GLN A 73 -5.67 13.23 -8.98
C GLN A 73 -4.34 12.49 -8.79
N THR A 74 -3.74 12.03 -9.87
CA THR A 74 -2.54 11.21 -9.83
C THR A 74 -1.26 12.00 -10.04
N GLU A 75 -1.35 13.17 -10.67
CA GLU A 75 -0.20 14.02 -10.95
C GLU A 75 -0.49 15.45 -10.50
N LYS A 76 0.50 16.08 -9.90
CA LYS A 76 0.39 17.46 -9.46
C LYS A 76 0.69 18.46 -10.58
N GLY A 77 1.34 18.01 -11.63
CA GLY A 77 1.51 18.81 -12.84
C GLY A 77 2.86 19.49 -12.98
N THR A 78 3.10 20.59 -12.34
CA THR A 78 4.21 21.47 -12.69
C THR A 78 5.34 21.58 -11.68
N ASP A 79 5.39 20.73 -10.68
CA ASP A 79 6.44 20.82 -9.67
C ASP A 79 7.74 20.24 -10.20
N LEU A 80 8.79 21.05 -10.09
CA LEU A 80 10.14 20.67 -10.46
C LEU A 80 10.74 19.65 -9.47
N LEU A 81 10.16 19.53 -8.28
CA LEU A 81 10.61 18.61 -7.25
C LEU A 81 9.51 17.59 -6.98
N ASP A 82 9.53 16.52 -7.75
CA ASP A 82 8.65 15.40 -7.53
C ASP A 82 9.15 14.63 -6.30
N PRO A 83 8.37 14.55 -5.21
CA PRO A 83 8.81 13.85 -3.99
C PRO A 83 8.77 12.34 -4.10
N GLY A 84 8.32 11.80 -5.23
CA GLY A 84 8.25 10.37 -5.44
C GLY A 84 6.85 9.88 -5.79
N GLU A 85 6.70 8.56 -5.83
CA GLU A 85 5.51 7.92 -6.35
C GLU A 85 5.06 6.80 -5.45
N ILE A 86 3.76 6.73 -5.20
CA ILE A 86 3.11 5.67 -4.44
C ILE A 86 2.37 4.76 -5.40
N CYS A 87 2.62 3.45 -5.30
CA CYS A 87 1.92 2.44 -6.07
C CYS A 87 1.18 1.52 -5.11
N LEU A 88 -0.12 1.39 -5.31
CA LEU A 88 -0.97 0.55 -4.50
C LEU A 88 -1.64 -0.50 -5.40
N PHE A 89 -1.58 -1.75 -4.99
CA PHE A 89 -2.26 -2.85 -5.65
C PHE A 89 -3.22 -3.52 -4.70
N LEU A 90 -4.46 -3.68 -5.14
CA LEU A 90 -5.52 -4.36 -4.39
C LEU A 90 -6.13 -5.44 -5.25
N SER A 91 -6.43 -6.59 -4.65
CA SER A 91 -7.12 -7.67 -5.34
C SER A 91 -8.21 -8.24 -4.44
N VAL A 92 -9.45 -8.20 -4.89
CA VAL A 92 -10.62 -8.64 -4.14
C VAL A 92 -11.56 -9.37 -5.09
N ASN A 93 -11.94 -10.60 -4.74
CA ASN A 93 -12.92 -11.39 -5.50
C ASN A 93 -12.59 -11.47 -7.00
N GLN A 94 -11.32 -11.79 -7.31
CA GLN A 94 -10.83 -11.95 -8.68
C GLN A 94 -10.80 -10.65 -9.49
N GLN A 95 -11.03 -9.51 -8.85
CA GLN A 95 -10.85 -8.21 -9.45
C GLN A 95 -9.60 -7.55 -8.87
N SER A 96 -8.92 -6.80 -9.68
CA SER A 96 -7.72 -6.10 -9.24
C SER A 96 -7.80 -4.62 -9.58
N LEU A 97 -7.09 -3.83 -8.79
CA LEU A 97 -7.01 -2.39 -8.96
C LEU A 97 -5.58 -1.95 -8.68
N SER A 98 -4.99 -1.24 -9.61
CA SER A 98 -3.67 -0.64 -9.44
C SER A 98 -3.83 0.87 -9.41
N ILE A 99 -3.28 1.50 -8.38
CA ILE A 99 -3.33 2.95 -8.22
C ILE A 99 -1.91 3.45 -8.11
N THR A 100 -1.55 4.40 -8.97
CA THR A 100 -0.25 5.06 -8.92
C THR A 100 -0.48 6.54 -8.84
N ILE A 101 0.03 7.17 -7.79
CA ILE A 101 -0.09 8.61 -7.60
C ILE A 101 1.27 9.19 -7.20
N GLU A 102 1.50 10.44 -7.56
CA GLU A 102 2.62 11.19 -7.02
C GLU A 102 2.41 11.41 -5.53
N GLU A 103 3.47 11.27 -4.76
CA GLU A 103 3.39 11.45 -3.30
C GLU A 103 2.85 12.84 -2.93
N ALA A 104 3.15 13.84 -3.74
CA ALA A 104 2.63 15.19 -3.56
C ALA A 104 1.10 15.26 -3.65
N CYS A 105 0.46 14.32 -4.34
CA CYS A 105 -0.99 14.27 -4.48
C CYS A 105 -1.68 13.49 -3.37
N ARG A 106 -0.93 12.85 -2.49
CA ARG A 106 -1.47 11.96 -1.48
C ARG A 106 -2.54 12.62 -0.61
N ARG A 107 -2.33 13.87 -0.24
CA ARG A 107 -3.26 14.61 0.63
C ARG A 107 -4.21 15.54 -0.13
N ASN A 108 -4.27 15.38 -1.45
CA ASN A 108 -5.22 16.11 -2.25
C ASN A 108 -6.65 15.72 -1.85
N GLU A 109 -7.54 16.69 -1.86
CA GLU A 109 -8.92 16.49 -1.45
C GLU A 109 -9.62 15.37 -2.22
N SER A 110 -9.33 15.24 -3.52
CA SER A 110 -9.90 14.18 -4.33
C SER A 110 -9.39 12.78 -3.98
N ASN A 111 -8.31 12.68 -3.21
CA ASN A 111 -7.67 11.42 -2.84
C ASN A 111 -7.89 11.04 -1.37
N LEU A 112 -8.80 11.73 -0.65
CA LEU A 112 -9.01 11.48 0.77
C LEU A 112 -9.47 10.06 1.08
N ILE A 113 -10.20 9.43 0.17
CA ILE A 113 -10.64 8.04 0.35
C ILE A 113 -9.44 7.11 0.42
N LEU A 114 -8.48 7.32 -0.48
CA LEU A 114 -7.23 6.56 -0.48
C LEU A 114 -6.42 6.83 0.79
N GLU A 115 -6.30 8.09 1.16
CA GLU A 115 -5.53 8.47 2.36
C GLU A 115 -6.16 7.87 3.61
N ASP A 116 -7.48 7.86 3.71
CA ASP A 116 -8.19 7.25 4.82
C ASP A 116 -7.87 5.76 4.94
N LEU A 117 -7.88 5.05 3.81
CA LEU A 117 -7.51 3.64 3.79
C LEU A 117 -6.08 3.43 4.25
N LEU A 118 -5.15 4.23 3.75
CA LEU A 118 -3.74 4.11 4.13
C LEU A 118 -3.53 4.37 5.62
N GLN A 119 -4.24 5.35 6.19
CA GLN A 119 -4.15 5.64 7.62
C GLN A 119 -4.70 4.50 8.47
N LYS A 120 -5.79 3.88 8.04
CA LYS A 120 -6.36 2.73 8.74
C LYS A 120 -5.41 1.53 8.70
N ILE A 121 -4.78 1.29 7.56
CA ILE A 121 -3.80 0.21 7.43
C ILE A 121 -2.58 0.50 8.30
N HIS A 122 -2.12 1.73 8.32
CA HIS A 122 -1.00 2.14 9.16
C HIS A 122 -1.31 1.89 10.64
N ALA A 123 -2.51 2.27 11.08
CA ALA A 123 -2.94 2.04 12.46
C ALA A 123 -3.02 0.55 12.80
N LEU A 124 -3.49 -0.27 11.85
CA LEU A 124 -3.57 -1.72 12.05
C LEU A 124 -2.19 -2.34 12.27
N PHE A 125 -1.19 -1.90 11.52
CA PHE A 125 0.15 -2.47 11.58
C PHE A 125 1.08 -1.81 12.59
N SER A 126 0.71 -0.67 13.14
CA SER A 126 1.57 0.08 14.07
C SER A 126 2.05 -0.74 15.27
N PRO A 127 1.20 -1.56 15.94
CA PRO A 127 1.66 -2.38 17.05
C PRO A 127 2.74 -3.40 16.67
N TYR A 128 2.84 -3.74 15.39
CA TYR A 128 3.80 -4.74 14.89
C TYR A 128 5.03 -4.09 14.25
N HIS A 129 5.13 -2.76 14.30
CA HIS A 129 6.21 -2.00 13.69
C HIS A 129 6.32 -2.23 12.18
N LEU A 130 5.19 -2.49 11.53
CA LEU A 130 5.08 -2.63 10.08
C LEU A 130 4.44 -1.39 9.48
N PHE A 131 4.69 -1.18 8.18
CA PHE A 131 4.09 -0.11 7.41
C PHE A 131 4.43 1.26 7.99
N GLN A 132 5.64 1.39 8.54
CA GLN A 132 6.12 2.64 9.15
C GLN A 132 6.94 3.43 8.15
N PHE A 133 6.31 3.89 7.11
CA PHE A 133 6.89 4.91 6.27
C PHE A 133 6.24 6.24 6.66
N GLN A 134 6.80 7.33 6.22
CA GLN A 134 6.30 8.64 6.60
C GLN A 134 4.84 8.83 6.19
N ALA A 135 4.03 9.01 7.20
CA ALA A 135 2.62 9.32 6.98
C ALA A 135 2.47 10.76 6.46
#